data_ff5a9f5ac073cb415a2ea24663b6f5a1
#
_entry.id   ff5a9f5ac073cb415a2ea24663b6f5a1
#
_cell.length_a   1.000
_cell.length_b   1.000
_cell.length_c   1.000
_cell.angle_alpha   90.00
_cell.angle_beta   90.00
_cell.angle_gamma   90.00
#
_symmetry.space_group_name_H-M   'P 1'
#
loop_
_entity.id
_entity.type
_entity.pdbx_description
1 polymer ?
#
loop_
_entity_poly.entity_id
_entity_poly.type
_entity_poly.pdbx_seq_one_letter_code
_entity_poly.pdbx_strand_id
1 'polypeptide(L)'
;MFEGVPSYPDAGRFWDVIDKYGVNIFYTAPTAIRALMREGLNHIQKRDLSSLRLLGSVGEPINPEAWEWYFKNIGKGKCPIVDTWWQTETGSIMITALPGAIPQKPGSATLPFFGVQPVLVDNDGKEITDKGEVSGNLCIKGPWPSMMRGVYGDPKRFFETYFSQFKGYYFTGDGARRDKDGYFWITGRVDDVINVSGHRIGSAEVESALVENKSVAEAAVVGFPHDIKGQGIYAYVTVKEGVTTNDVLKKELISTVEKMIGKIARPDVIHWAPGLPKTRSGKIMRRILRKIASGEFEGLGDTSTLADPSVVQKLIEDKKKFHS
;
A
#
# COMPACT_ATOMS: atom_id res chain seq x y z
N MET A 1 -14.12 -19.07 -1.98
CA MET A 1 -14.15 -17.63 -1.66
C MET A 1 -15.06 -17.40 -0.48
N PHE A 2 -14.70 -16.45 0.37
CA PHE A 2 -15.53 -16.03 1.50
C PHE A 2 -15.98 -14.57 1.26
N GLU A 3 -17.28 -14.34 1.33
CA GLU A 3 -17.91 -13.02 1.26
C GLU A 3 -18.41 -12.64 2.66
N GLY A 4 -18.02 -11.50 3.17
CA GLY A 4 -18.44 -11.00 4.45
C GLY A 4 -17.54 -9.90 4.99
N VAL A 5 -18.02 -9.22 6.04
CA VAL A 5 -17.26 -8.17 6.72
C VAL A 5 -16.23 -8.81 7.64
N PRO A 6 -14.92 -8.48 7.52
CA PRO A 6 -13.84 -9.10 8.30
C PRO A 6 -14.00 -9.00 9.81
N SER A 7 -14.68 -7.97 10.29
CA SER A 7 -14.88 -7.66 11.71
C SER A 7 -16.32 -7.91 12.20
N TYR A 8 -17.14 -8.66 11.46
CA TYR A 8 -18.51 -8.95 11.89
C TYR A 8 -18.71 -10.47 12.13
N PRO A 9 -19.23 -10.90 13.30
CA PRO A 9 -19.68 -10.07 14.44
C PRO A 9 -18.53 -9.49 15.28
N ASP A 10 -17.31 -10.01 15.12
CA ASP A 10 -16.09 -9.54 15.77
C ASP A 10 -14.84 -9.81 14.90
N ALA A 11 -13.67 -9.40 15.36
CA ALA A 11 -12.40 -9.57 14.65
C ALA A 11 -11.93 -11.05 14.54
N GLY A 12 -12.67 -11.99 15.10
CA GLY A 12 -12.46 -13.43 14.94
C GLY A 12 -13.01 -14.01 13.63
N ARG A 13 -13.77 -13.23 12.86
CA ARG A 13 -14.52 -13.73 11.70
C ARG A 13 -13.71 -14.56 10.72
N PHE A 14 -12.53 -14.11 10.34
CA PHE A 14 -11.68 -14.88 9.42
C PHE A 14 -11.19 -16.19 10.05
N TRP A 15 -10.85 -16.12 11.33
CA TRP A 15 -10.34 -17.26 12.10
C TRP A 15 -11.43 -18.31 12.29
N ASP A 16 -12.69 -17.89 12.52
CA ASP A 16 -13.85 -18.80 12.58
C ASP A 16 -14.09 -19.52 11.25
N VAL A 17 -13.91 -18.85 10.13
CA VAL A 17 -14.04 -19.48 8.81
C VAL A 17 -12.92 -20.49 8.56
N ILE A 18 -11.68 -20.16 8.95
CA ILE A 18 -10.53 -21.05 8.80
C ILE A 18 -10.73 -22.31 9.63
N ASP A 19 -11.05 -22.15 10.90
CA ASP A 19 -11.30 -23.25 11.85
C ASP A 19 -12.45 -24.14 11.37
N LYS A 20 -13.62 -23.54 11.13
CA LYS A 20 -14.83 -24.25 10.74
C LYS A 20 -14.71 -25.08 9.46
N TYR A 21 -14.01 -24.54 8.45
CA TYR A 21 -13.93 -25.15 7.13
C TYR A 21 -12.60 -25.80 6.81
N GLY A 22 -11.64 -25.80 7.72
CA GLY A 22 -10.30 -26.36 7.50
C GLY A 22 -9.58 -25.70 6.35
N VAL A 23 -9.60 -24.38 6.29
CA VAL A 23 -9.01 -23.60 5.18
C VAL A 23 -7.51 -23.83 5.10
N ASN A 24 -7.01 -24.21 3.94
CA ASN A 24 -5.58 -24.49 3.73
C ASN A 24 -4.78 -23.27 3.25
N ILE A 25 -5.41 -22.34 2.53
CA ILE A 25 -4.77 -21.15 1.96
C ILE A 25 -5.58 -19.93 2.37
N PHE A 26 -4.92 -18.98 3.03
CA PHE A 26 -5.56 -17.73 3.41
C PHE A 26 -4.90 -16.57 2.66
N TYR A 27 -5.63 -15.95 1.73
CA TYR A 27 -5.18 -14.89 0.84
C TYR A 27 -6.02 -13.63 1.05
N THR A 28 -5.39 -12.55 1.48
CA THR A 28 -6.08 -11.31 1.85
C THR A 28 -5.21 -10.07 1.61
N ALA A 29 -5.76 -8.88 1.90
CA ALA A 29 -5.03 -7.63 1.72
C ALA A 29 -4.25 -7.22 3.00
N PRO A 30 -3.07 -6.57 2.86
CA PRO A 30 -2.32 -6.02 3.98
C PRO A 30 -3.13 -5.09 4.90
N THR A 31 -4.05 -4.31 4.34
CA THR A 31 -4.99 -3.48 5.14
C THR A 31 -5.82 -4.32 6.10
N ALA A 32 -6.32 -5.47 5.66
CA ALA A 32 -7.08 -6.39 6.54
C ALA A 32 -6.17 -7.00 7.60
N ILE A 33 -4.94 -7.40 7.23
CA ILE A 33 -3.95 -7.93 8.18
C ILE A 33 -3.65 -6.89 9.26
N ARG A 34 -3.35 -5.64 8.90
CA ARG A 34 -3.08 -4.56 9.85
C ARG A 34 -4.27 -4.26 10.75
N ALA A 35 -5.50 -4.29 10.22
CA ALA A 35 -6.70 -4.13 11.03
C ALA A 35 -6.82 -5.23 12.09
N LEU A 36 -6.58 -6.49 11.71
CA LEU A 36 -6.65 -7.63 12.63
C LEU A 36 -5.49 -7.65 13.63
N MET A 37 -4.31 -7.15 13.27
CA MET A 37 -3.20 -6.98 14.23
C MET A 37 -3.59 -6.10 15.43
N ARG A 38 -4.37 -5.06 15.20
CA ARG A 38 -4.77 -4.09 16.23
C ARG A 38 -5.71 -4.69 17.25
N GLU A 39 -6.53 -5.65 16.83
CA GLU A 39 -7.48 -6.37 17.70
C GLU A 39 -6.75 -7.36 18.64
N GLY A 40 -5.44 -7.51 18.49
CA GLY A 40 -4.63 -8.39 19.31
C GLY A 40 -4.81 -9.88 19.00
N LEU A 41 -4.32 -10.73 19.90
CA LEU A 41 -4.25 -12.18 19.66
C LEU A 41 -5.43 -12.95 20.26
N ASN A 42 -6.27 -12.33 21.07
CA ASN A 42 -7.35 -13.02 21.78
C ASN A 42 -8.35 -13.70 20.83
N HIS A 43 -8.61 -13.09 19.69
CA HIS A 43 -9.49 -13.65 18.66
C HIS A 43 -8.88 -14.84 17.92
N ILE A 44 -7.56 -14.95 17.91
CA ILE A 44 -6.82 -16.02 17.22
C ILE A 44 -6.68 -17.24 18.14
N GLN A 45 -6.34 -17.02 19.41
CA GLN A 45 -5.97 -18.07 20.37
C GLN A 45 -7.05 -19.12 20.62
N LYS A 46 -8.32 -18.78 20.39
CA LYS A 46 -9.48 -19.65 20.61
C LYS A 46 -9.84 -20.52 19.40
N ARG A 47 -9.11 -20.41 18.29
CA ARG A 47 -9.43 -21.08 17.02
C ARG A 47 -8.28 -21.97 16.56
N ASP A 48 -8.63 -23.09 15.95
CA ASP A 48 -7.65 -23.97 15.32
C ASP A 48 -7.33 -23.50 13.90
N LEU A 49 -6.11 -23.03 13.71
CA LEU A 49 -5.58 -22.61 12.40
C LEU A 49 -4.59 -23.65 11.83
N SER A 50 -4.54 -24.86 12.39
CA SER A 50 -3.57 -25.89 11.99
C SER A 50 -3.74 -26.40 10.56
N SER A 51 -4.93 -26.19 9.98
CA SER A 51 -5.21 -26.50 8.56
C SER A 51 -4.48 -25.60 7.57
N LEU A 52 -4.03 -24.41 7.99
CA LEU A 52 -3.30 -23.49 7.12
C LEU A 52 -1.94 -24.06 6.70
N ARG A 53 -1.67 -23.99 5.40
CA ARG A 53 -0.40 -24.39 4.79
C ARG A 53 0.29 -23.22 4.08
N LEU A 54 -0.48 -22.21 3.66
CA LEU A 54 0.02 -21.08 2.92
C LEU A 54 -0.78 -19.83 3.25
N LEU A 55 -0.08 -18.73 3.41
CA LEU A 55 -0.63 -17.38 3.55
C LEU A 55 -0.32 -16.58 2.29
N GLY A 56 -1.16 -15.62 1.96
CA GLY A 56 -0.90 -14.73 0.83
C GLY A 56 -1.36 -13.31 1.09
N SER A 57 -0.73 -12.37 0.39
CA SER A 57 -1.10 -10.95 0.42
C SER A 57 -1.20 -10.37 -0.98
N VAL A 58 -2.10 -9.39 -1.14
CA VAL A 58 -2.41 -8.77 -2.43
C VAL A 58 -3.04 -7.38 -2.25
N GLY A 59 -2.90 -6.57 -3.29
CA GLY A 59 -3.63 -5.31 -3.46
C GLY A 59 -2.87 -4.06 -3.06
N GLU A 60 -1.91 -4.18 -2.18
CA GLU A 60 -0.96 -3.13 -1.78
C GLU A 60 0.33 -3.75 -1.25
N PRO A 61 1.45 -3.02 -1.17
CA PRO A 61 2.66 -3.52 -0.54
C PRO A 61 2.40 -3.87 0.94
N ILE A 62 2.89 -5.04 1.36
CA ILE A 62 2.88 -5.42 2.77
C ILE A 62 4.15 -4.90 3.44
N ASN A 63 4.01 -4.18 4.57
CA ASN A 63 5.19 -3.76 5.32
C ASN A 63 5.80 -4.93 6.10
N PRO A 64 7.11 -4.89 6.42
CA PRO A 64 7.80 -5.98 7.09
C PRO A 64 7.17 -6.39 8.43
N GLU A 65 6.69 -5.43 9.22
CA GLU A 65 6.05 -5.69 10.52
C GLU A 65 4.76 -6.53 10.37
N ALA A 66 3.87 -6.13 9.46
CA ALA A 66 2.64 -6.89 9.19
C ALA A 66 2.96 -8.27 8.60
N TRP A 67 3.99 -8.37 7.75
CA TRP A 67 4.47 -9.63 7.21
C TRP A 67 4.95 -10.57 8.34
N GLU A 68 5.79 -10.08 9.25
CA GLU A 68 6.31 -10.86 10.38
C GLU A 68 5.19 -11.27 11.34
N TRP A 69 4.27 -10.34 11.64
CA TRP A 69 3.12 -10.66 12.49
C TRP A 69 2.26 -11.77 11.88
N TYR A 70 1.99 -11.67 10.59
CA TYR A 70 1.21 -12.64 9.82
C TYR A 70 1.89 -14.01 9.81
N PHE A 71 3.20 -14.04 9.56
CA PHE A 71 4.01 -15.27 9.60
C PHE A 71 4.01 -15.92 10.99
N LYS A 72 4.29 -15.13 12.04
CA LYS A 72 4.45 -15.65 13.40
C LYS A 72 3.11 -16.08 14.04
N ASN A 73 2.07 -15.25 13.92
CA ASN A 73 0.84 -15.44 14.68
C ASN A 73 -0.20 -16.27 13.92
N ILE A 74 -0.35 -16.08 12.63
CA ILE A 74 -1.30 -16.82 11.79
C ILE A 74 -0.65 -18.05 11.21
N GLY A 75 0.49 -17.90 10.59
CA GLY A 75 1.26 -18.99 9.99
C GLY A 75 2.01 -19.87 10.96
N LYS A 76 2.01 -19.53 12.27
CA LYS A 76 2.73 -20.26 13.33
C LYS A 76 4.22 -20.49 13.02
N GLY A 77 4.85 -19.59 12.26
CA GLY A 77 6.23 -19.72 11.81
C GLY A 77 6.49 -20.83 10.78
N LYS A 78 5.43 -21.42 10.21
CA LYS A 78 5.53 -22.56 9.29
C LYS A 78 4.95 -22.26 7.91
N CYS A 79 3.87 -21.49 7.83
CA CYS A 79 3.23 -21.18 6.56
C CYS A 79 4.04 -20.12 5.82
N PRO A 80 4.52 -20.39 4.59
CA PRO A 80 5.12 -19.36 3.77
C PRO A 80 4.12 -18.27 3.44
N ILE A 81 4.61 -17.03 3.28
CA ILE A 81 3.79 -15.91 2.83
C ILE A 81 4.07 -15.63 1.36
N VAL A 82 3.07 -15.78 0.53
CA VAL A 82 3.13 -15.46 -0.91
C VAL A 82 2.56 -14.07 -1.09
N ASP A 83 3.46 -13.07 -1.05
CA ASP A 83 3.08 -11.72 -1.49
C ASP A 83 3.05 -11.70 -3.02
N THR A 84 2.03 -11.06 -3.59
CA THR A 84 1.79 -11.09 -5.03
C THR A 84 1.68 -9.67 -5.56
N TRP A 85 2.57 -9.30 -6.47
CA TRP A 85 2.40 -8.08 -7.22
C TRP A 85 1.83 -8.37 -8.61
N TRP A 86 0.73 -7.70 -8.90
CA TRP A 86 0.05 -7.70 -10.18
C TRP A 86 -0.92 -6.53 -10.28
N GLN A 87 -1.44 -6.30 -11.46
CA GLN A 87 -2.42 -5.26 -11.73
C GLN A 87 -3.60 -5.90 -12.48
N THR A 88 -4.77 -5.26 -12.46
CA THR A 88 -5.92 -5.67 -13.30
C THR A 88 -5.47 -5.81 -14.75
N GLU A 89 -4.65 -4.88 -15.19
CA GLU A 89 -4.12 -4.76 -16.54
C GLU A 89 -3.12 -5.87 -16.89
N THR A 90 -2.43 -6.42 -15.94
CA THR A 90 -1.50 -7.53 -16.19
C THR A 90 -2.21 -8.88 -16.32
N GLY A 91 -3.43 -8.99 -15.82
CA GLY A 91 -4.29 -10.19 -15.92
C GLY A 91 -3.83 -11.40 -15.11
N SER A 92 -2.58 -11.38 -14.61
CA SER A 92 -2.01 -12.43 -13.76
C SER A 92 -0.92 -11.86 -12.85
N ILE A 93 -0.47 -12.69 -11.91
CA ILE A 93 0.63 -12.37 -11.01
C ILE A 93 1.94 -12.27 -11.80
N MET A 94 2.69 -11.20 -11.56
CA MET A 94 3.92 -10.86 -12.28
C MET A 94 5.19 -11.05 -11.44
N ILE A 95 5.12 -10.72 -10.15
CA ILE A 95 6.23 -10.89 -9.19
C ILE A 95 5.65 -11.56 -7.96
N THR A 96 6.25 -12.67 -7.50
CA THR A 96 5.73 -13.43 -6.38
C THR A 96 6.72 -14.45 -5.85
N ALA A 97 6.55 -14.84 -4.58
CA ALA A 97 7.28 -15.94 -3.98
C ALA A 97 6.86 -17.31 -4.55
N LEU A 98 7.82 -18.20 -4.66
CA LEU A 98 7.60 -19.61 -4.96
C LEU A 98 7.94 -20.44 -3.70
N PRO A 99 6.94 -20.82 -2.88
CA PRO A 99 7.18 -21.55 -1.65
C PRO A 99 7.96 -22.83 -1.86
N GLY A 100 8.98 -23.03 -1.03
CA GLY A 100 9.87 -24.20 -1.12
C GLY A 100 10.96 -24.09 -2.19
N ALA A 101 10.87 -23.15 -3.13
CA ALA A 101 11.85 -22.96 -4.19
C ALA A 101 12.82 -21.79 -3.91
N ILE A 102 12.31 -20.70 -3.31
CA ILE A 102 13.11 -19.52 -3.02
C ILE A 102 12.90 -19.05 -1.58
N PRO A 103 13.95 -18.54 -0.90
CA PRO A 103 13.82 -17.87 0.39
C PRO A 103 12.88 -16.67 0.28
N GLN A 104 12.20 -16.33 1.37
CA GLN A 104 11.34 -15.17 1.45
C GLN A 104 12.01 -14.06 2.27
N LYS A 105 11.77 -12.81 1.90
CA LYS A 105 12.22 -11.62 2.64
C LYS A 105 11.00 -10.80 3.04
N PRO A 106 10.88 -10.38 4.31
CA PRO A 106 9.74 -9.59 4.76
C PRO A 106 9.48 -8.35 3.90
N GLY A 107 8.24 -8.19 3.47
CA GLY A 107 7.81 -7.07 2.64
C GLY A 107 8.19 -7.12 1.16
N SER A 108 8.93 -8.15 0.73
CA SER A 108 9.31 -8.33 -0.68
C SER A 108 8.25 -9.11 -1.46
N ALA A 109 7.90 -8.63 -2.65
CA ALA A 109 7.16 -9.41 -3.64
C ALA A 109 8.01 -10.53 -4.25
N THR A 110 9.30 -10.56 -3.96
CA THR A 110 10.34 -11.53 -4.31
C THR A 110 10.82 -11.46 -5.77
N LEU A 111 10.73 -12.55 -6.53
CA LEU A 111 11.30 -12.68 -7.86
C LEU A 111 10.22 -12.63 -8.96
N PRO A 112 10.61 -12.30 -10.20
CA PRO A 112 9.69 -12.36 -11.34
C PRO A 112 9.09 -13.75 -11.53
N PHE A 113 7.79 -13.79 -11.84
CA PHE A 113 7.16 -15.03 -12.25
C PHE A 113 7.66 -15.48 -13.63
N PHE A 114 7.49 -16.75 -13.96
CA PHE A 114 7.99 -17.35 -15.20
C PHE A 114 7.54 -16.59 -16.45
N GLY A 115 8.49 -16.24 -17.31
CA GLY A 115 8.23 -15.52 -18.54
C GLY A 115 8.03 -14.01 -18.40
N VAL A 116 7.99 -13.48 -17.17
CA VAL A 116 7.87 -12.04 -16.90
C VAL A 116 9.26 -11.42 -16.77
N GLN A 117 9.46 -10.27 -17.43
CA GLN A 117 10.73 -9.54 -17.42
C GLN A 117 10.54 -8.13 -16.84
N PRO A 118 10.44 -7.98 -15.51
CA PRO A 118 10.40 -6.67 -14.89
C PRO A 118 11.78 -6.02 -14.96
N VAL A 119 11.79 -4.73 -15.28
CA VAL A 119 12.97 -3.88 -15.30
C VAL A 119 12.72 -2.61 -14.52
N LEU A 120 13.78 -2.05 -13.96
CA LEU A 120 13.73 -0.71 -13.38
C LEU A 120 14.33 0.28 -14.39
N VAL A 121 13.61 1.37 -14.63
CA VAL A 121 14.09 2.45 -15.49
C VAL A 121 14.17 3.76 -14.69
N ASP A 122 15.13 4.61 -15.07
CA ASP A 122 15.22 5.97 -14.53
C ASP A 122 14.11 6.88 -15.12
N ASN A 123 14.16 8.16 -14.81
CA ASN A 123 13.14 9.10 -15.29
C ASN A 123 13.23 9.39 -16.80
N ASP A 124 14.38 9.12 -17.40
CA ASP A 124 14.62 9.28 -18.83
C ASP A 124 14.31 8.01 -19.62
N GLY A 125 13.88 6.94 -18.93
CA GLY A 125 13.51 5.65 -19.53
C GLY A 125 14.71 4.74 -19.79
N LYS A 126 15.88 5.06 -19.26
CA LYS A 126 17.07 4.20 -19.37
C LYS A 126 17.00 3.08 -18.35
N GLU A 127 17.24 1.85 -18.79
CA GLU A 127 17.26 0.66 -17.92
C GLU A 127 18.41 0.75 -16.91
N ILE A 128 18.10 0.54 -15.62
CA ILE A 128 19.08 0.50 -14.53
C ILE A 128 19.61 -0.92 -14.43
N THR A 129 20.83 -1.12 -14.92
CA THR A 129 21.48 -2.45 -15.03
C THR A 129 22.42 -2.77 -13.88
N ASP A 130 22.63 -1.86 -12.95
CA ASP A 130 23.47 -2.07 -11.77
C ASP A 130 23.03 -3.30 -10.98
N LYS A 131 24.02 -4.10 -10.52
CA LYS A 131 23.77 -5.34 -9.77
C LYS A 131 23.57 -5.12 -8.26
N GLY A 132 23.77 -3.90 -7.78
CA GLY A 132 23.55 -3.53 -6.39
C GLY A 132 22.08 -3.30 -6.06
N GLU A 133 21.84 -2.68 -4.90
CA GLU A 133 20.53 -2.19 -4.53
C GLU A 133 20.20 -0.95 -5.36
N VAL A 134 19.09 -1.00 -6.10
CA VAL A 134 18.66 0.06 -7.01
C VAL A 134 17.17 0.30 -6.90
N SER A 135 16.74 1.52 -7.18
CA SER A 135 15.34 1.92 -7.21
C SER A 135 15.03 2.64 -8.51
N GLY A 136 13.81 2.47 -9.02
CA GLY A 136 13.38 3.10 -10.25
C GLY A 136 11.90 2.91 -10.54
N ASN A 137 11.50 3.35 -11.72
CA ASN A 137 10.15 3.10 -12.21
C ASN A 137 10.06 1.64 -12.68
N LEU A 138 9.06 0.92 -12.19
CA LEU A 138 8.86 -0.48 -12.57
C LEU A 138 8.20 -0.57 -13.94
N CYS A 139 8.87 -1.24 -14.86
CA CYS A 139 8.38 -1.50 -16.19
C CYS A 139 8.46 -3.00 -16.52
N ILE A 140 7.67 -3.47 -17.47
CA ILE A 140 7.76 -4.85 -17.99
C ILE A 140 8.28 -4.79 -19.42
N LYS A 141 9.32 -5.58 -19.68
CA LYS A 141 9.98 -5.71 -20.98
C LYS A 141 9.37 -6.86 -21.77
N GLY A 142 8.81 -6.54 -22.90
CA GLY A 142 8.17 -7.53 -23.77
C GLY A 142 6.78 -7.98 -23.29
N PRO A 143 6.09 -8.74 -24.13
CA PRO A 143 4.75 -9.25 -23.83
C PRO A 143 4.80 -10.43 -22.85
N TRP A 144 3.67 -10.65 -22.19
CA TRP A 144 3.42 -11.85 -21.36
C TRP A 144 2.01 -12.42 -21.69
N PRO A 145 1.73 -13.70 -21.40
CA PRO A 145 0.50 -14.37 -21.89
C PRO A 145 -0.81 -13.71 -21.47
N SER A 146 -0.87 -13.13 -20.26
CA SER A 146 -2.07 -12.51 -19.69
C SER A 146 -2.16 -10.99 -19.89
N MET A 147 -1.26 -10.41 -20.68
CA MET A 147 -1.27 -8.98 -20.98
C MET A 147 -2.60 -8.55 -21.57
N MET A 148 -3.19 -7.48 -21.04
CA MET A 148 -4.41 -6.91 -21.62
C MET A 148 -4.19 -6.45 -23.05
N ARG A 149 -5.21 -6.58 -23.90
CA ARG A 149 -5.15 -6.21 -25.31
C ARG A 149 -5.65 -4.80 -25.60
N GLY A 150 -6.18 -4.12 -24.62
CA GLY A 150 -6.68 -2.77 -24.74
C GLY A 150 -7.68 -2.39 -23.65
N VAL A 151 -8.12 -1.14 -23.69
CA VAL A 151 -9.24 -0.61 -22.93
C VAL A 151 -10.47 -0.63 -23.82
N TYR A 152 -11.59 -1.14 -23.33
CA TYR A 152 -12.83 -1.24 -24.10
C TYR A 152 -13.26 0.12 -24.63
N GLY A 153 -13.41 0.21 -25.95
CA GLY A 153 -13.84 1.44 -26.63
C GLY A 153 -12.80 2.57 -26.67
N ASP A 154 -11.60 2.39 -26.08
CA ASP A 154 -10.61 3.46 -25.98
C ASP A 154 -9.16 2.95 -26.17
N PRO A 155 -8.78 2.55 -27.40
CA PRO A 155 -7.42 2.08 -27.66
C PRO A 155 -6.36 3.18 -27.50
N LYS A 156 -6.74 4.46 -27.67
CA LYS A 156 -5.83 5.58 -27.49
C LYS A 156 -5.39 5.69 -26.04
N ARG A 157 -6.33 5.64 -25.11
CA ARG A 157 -6.06 5.65 -23.67
C ARG A 157 -5.15 4.49 -23.25
N PHE A 158 -5.37 3.30 -23.82
CA PHE A 158 -4.51 2.14 -23.57
C PHE A 158 -3.05 2.46 -23.88
N PHE A 159 -2.78 2.97 -25.07
CA PHE A 159 -1.43 3.31 -25.49
C PHE A 159 -0.85 4.46 -24.64
N GLU A 160 -1.59 5.54 -24.48
CA GLU A 160 -1.14 6.73 -23.75
C GLU A 160 -0.81 6.44 -22.28
N THR A 161 -1.59 5.57 -21.65
CA THR A 161 -1.40 5.25 -20.21
C THR A 161 -0.20 4.34 -19.98
N TYR A 162 -0.01 3.32 -20.82
CA TYR A 162 0.91 2.23 -20.50
C TYR A 162 2.17 2.17 -21.37
N PHE A 163 2.20 2.84 -22.53
CA PHE A 163 3.30 2.71 -23.50
C PHE A 163 3.89 4.03 -23.99
N SER A 164 3.30 5.17 -23.64
CA SER A 164 3.78 6.46 -24.13
C SER A 164 4.95 7.02 -23.33
N GLN A 165 4.97 6.74 -22.00
CA GLN A 165 5.96 7.35 -21.10
C GLN A 165 7.36 6.78 -21.28
N PHE A 166 7.48 5.44 -21.39
CA PHE A 166 8.75 4.75 -21.59
C PHE A 166 8.68 3.89 -22.85
N LYS A 167 9.27 4.35 -23.93
CA LYS A 167 9.19 3.70 -25.23
C LYS A 167 9.76 2.28 -25.19
N GLY A 168 8.97 1.30 -25.63
CA GLY A 168 9.36 -0.11 -25.67
C GLY A 168 9.08 -0.91 -24.39
N TYR A 169 8.52 -0.26 -23.38
CA TYR A 169 8.14 -0.91 -22.12
C TYR A 169 6.66 -0.73 -21.81
N TYR A 170 6.08 -1.71 -21.13
CA TYR A 170 4.83 -1.49 -20.42
C TYR A 170 5.15 -0.78 -19.11
N PHE A 171 4.66 0.42 -18.92
CA PHE A 171 4.83 1.19 -17.69
C PHE A 171 3.74 0.83 -16.68
N THR A 172 4.13 0.33 -15.52
CA THR A 172 3.18 -0.13 -14.49
C THR A 172 2.57 1.01 -13.68
N GLY A 173 3.19 2.19 -13.71
CA GLY A 173 2.84 3.29 -12.80
C GLY A 173 3.29 3.06 -11.35
N ASP A 174 4.01 1.98 -11.07
CA ASP A 174 4.58 1.68 -9.77
C ASP A 174 6.09 1.96 -9.75
N GLY A 175 6.59 2.39 -8.60
CA GLY A 175 8.00 2.37 -8.29
C GLY A 175 8.39 1.06 -7.62
N ALA A 176 9.63 0.64 -7.79
CA ALA A 176 10.16 -0.51 -7.09
C ALA A 176 11.64 -0.34 -6.74
N ARG A 177 12.06 -1.07 -5.72
CA ARG A 177 13.45 -1.30 -5.34
C ARG A 177 13.81 -2.74 -5.63
N ARG A 178 15.00 -2.99 -6.16
CA ARG A 178 15.57 -4.32 -6.35
C ARG A 178 16.85 -4.41 -5.54
N ASP A 179 17.00 -5.48 -4.74
CA ASP A 179 18.23 -5.71 -4.01
C ASP A 179 19.29 -6.47 -4.84
N LYS A 180 20.46 -6.68 -4.25
CA LYS A 180 21.59 -7.40 -4.87
C LYS A 180 21.27 -8.85 -5.23
N ASP A 181 20.28 -9.46 -4.60
CA ASP A 181 19.85 -10.84 -4.85
C ASP A 181 18.74 -10.91 -5.92
N GLY A 182 18.33 -9.75 -6.47
CA GLY A 182 17.30 -9.62 -7.51
C GLY A 182 15.86 -9.57 -6.99
N TYR A 183 15.68 -9.47 -5.68
CA TYR A 183 14.35 -9.37 -5.06
C TYR A 183 13.76 -7.98 -5.22
N PHE A 184 12.45 -7.91 -5.48
CA PHE A 184 11.71 -6.68 -5.68
C PHE A 184 10.86 -6.31 -4.46
N TRP A 185 10.92 -5.05 -4.07
CA TRP A 185 9.99 -4.38 -3.18
C TRP A 185 9.23 -3.33 -3.96
N ILE A 186 7.92 -3.39 -3.93
CA ILE A 186 7.08 -2.35 -4.54
C ILE A 186 7.02 -1.17 -3.57
N THR A 187 7.47 0.00 -4.03
CA THR A 187 7.56 1.21 -3.18
C THR A 187 6.31 2.09 -3.25
N GLY A 188 5.34 1.69 -4.07
CA GLY A 188 4.07 2.37 -4.26
C GLY A 188 3.92 2.97 -5.65
N ARG A 189 2.85 3.72 -5.86
CA ARG A 189 2.56 4.39 -7.13
C ARG A 189 3.54 5.53 -7.38
N VAL A 190 3.99 5.66 -8.63
CA VAL A 190 4.89 6.75 -9.04
C VAL A 190 4.20 8.11 -8.91
N ASP A 191 2.90 8.16 -9.15
CA ASP A 191 2.05 9.34 -8.95
C ASP A 191 1.75 9.66 -7.47
N ASP A 192 2.02 8.72 -6.55
CA ASP A 192 1.96 8.92 -5.10
C ASP A 192 3.34 9.24 -4.48
N VAL A 193 4.41 9.28 -5.29
CA VAL A 193 5.73 9.76 -4.85
C VAL A 193 5.69 11.28 -4.66
N ILE A 194 6.19 11.72 -3.52
CA ILE A 194 6.22 13.14 -3.13
C ILE A 194 7.62 13.68 -3.39
N ASN A 195 7.73 14.76 -4.17
CA ASN A 195 9.00 15.40 -4.46
C ASN A 195 9.27 16.54 -3.45
N VAL A 196 9.96 16.21 -2.36
CA VAL A 196 10.31 17.16 -1.30
C VAL A 196 11.71 17.70 -1.55
N SER A 197 11.85 18.95 -1.94
CA SER A 197 13.16 19.59 -2.19
C SER A 197 14.07 18.76 -3.11
N GLY A 198 13.51 18.16 -4.15
CA GLY A 198 14.25 17.32 -5.10
C GLY A 198 14.44 15.85 -4.68
N HIS A 199 14.03 15.47 -3.49
CA HIS A 199 14.06 14.08 -3.03
C HIS A 199 12.72 13.40 -3.28
N ARG A 200 12.77 12.17 -3.77
CA ARG A 200 11.58 11.34 -4.00
C ARG A 200 11.27 10.51 -2.77
N ILE A 201 10.15 10.78 -2.14
CA ILE A 201 9.70 10.10 -0.91
C ILE A 201 8.44 9.31 -1.25
N GLY A 202 8.45 8.00 -0.99
CA GLY A 202 7.28 7.15 -1.14
C GLY A 202 6.24 7.46 -0.07
N SER A 203 4.99 7.74 -0.46
CA SER A 203 3.90 7.93 0.50
C SER A 203 3.74 6.74 1.43
N ALA A 204 3.88 5.53 0.90
CA ALA A 204 3.77 4.28 1.66
C ALA A 204 4.85 4.13 2.75
N GLU A 205 6.06 4.66 2.53
CA GLU A 205 7.13 4.64 3.54
C GLU A 205 6.77 5.51 4.73
N VAL A 206 6.25 6.72 4.47
CA VAL A 206 5.83 7.65 5.53
C VAL A 206 4.60 7.09 6.26
N GLU A 207 3.64 6.52 5.54
CA GLU A 207 2.48 5.83 6.12
C GLU A 207 2.91 4.70 7.07
N SER A 208 3.85 3.87 6.63
CA SER A 208 4.39 2.78 7.45
C SER A 208 5.04 3.30 8.73
N ALA A 209 5.87 4.35 8.62
CA ALA A 209 6.50 4.97 9.78
C ALA A 209 5.47 5.55 10.78
N LEU A 210 4.40 6.17 10.29
CA LEU A 210 3.33 6.70 11.14
C LEU A 210 2.58 5.60 11.89
N VAL A 211 2.31 4.47 11.23
CA VAL A 211 1.57 3.34 11.80
C VAL A 211 2.38 2.57 12.86
N GLU A 212 3.71 2.66 12.86
CA GLU A 212 4.56 2.12 13.94
C GLU A 212 4.21 2.71 15.32
N ASN A 213 3.68 3.93 15.38
CA ASN A 213 3.21 4.49 16.64
C ASN A 213 1.94 3.77 17.10
N LYS A 214 1.98 3.23 18.33
CA LYS A 214 0.89 2.42 18.91
C LYS A 214 -0.46 3.15 18.99
N SER A 215 -0.45 4.48 18.96
CA SER A 215 -1.66 5.31 18.98
C SER A 215 -2.34 5.44 17.63
N VAL A 216 -1.62 5.16 16.54
CA VAL A 216 -2.14 5.28 15.18
C VAL A 216 -2.91 4.04 14.78
N ALA A 217 -4.08 4.26 14.24
CA ALA A 217 -4.92 3.24 13.66
C ALA A 217 -4.61 3.04 12.18
N GLU A 218 -4.61 4.11 11.42
CA GLU A 218 -4.32 4.15 9.99
C GLU A 218 -3.69 5.49 9.63
N ALA A 219 -2.93 5.51 8.54
CA ALA A 219 -2.42 6.73 7.96
C ALA A 219 -2.53 6.69 6.43
N ALA A 220 -2.78 7.85 5.83
CA ALA A 220 -2.66 8.05 4.39
C ALA A 220 -1.87 9.34 4.14
N VAL A 221 -0.90 9.26 3.25
CA VAL A 221 0.02 10.37 2.99
C VAL A 221 -0.07 10.78 1.53
N VAL A 222 -0.12 12.09 1.30
CA VAL A 222 -0.16 12.68 -0.04
C VAL A 222 0.76 13.90 -0.11
N GLY A 223 1.25 14.18 -1.31
CA GLY A 223 1.90 15.45 -1.59
C GLY A 223 0.88 16.58 -1.76
N PHE A 224 1.25 17.78 -1.35
CA PHE A 224 0.50 19.02 -1.61
C PHE A 224 1.46 20.14 -2.02
N PRO A 225 1.01 21.17 -2.75
CA PRO A 225 1.85 22.30 -3.13
C PRO A 225 2.47 22.99 -1.91
N HIS A 226 3.79 23.25 -1.95
CA HIS A 226 4.51 23.91 -0.86
C HIS A 226 5.51 24.92 -1.45
N ASP A 227 5.44 26.18 -1.05
CA ASP A 227 6.15 27.30 -1.68
C ASP A 227 7.67 27.13 -1.70
N ILE A 228 8.26 26.52 -0.65
CA ILE A 228 9.71 26.36 -0.53
C ILE A 228 10.20 25.01 -1.05
N LYS A 229 9.43 23.94 -0.81
CA LYS A 229 9.85 22.56 -1.07
C LYS A 229 9.39 22.02 -2.42
N GLY A 230 8.57 22.77 -3.16
CA GLY A 230 7.82 22.30 -4.32
C GLY A 230 6.62 21.47 -3.89
N GLN A 231 6.85 20.36 -3.19
CA GLN A 231 5.80 19.60 -2.52
C GLN A 231 6.12 19.44 -1.03
N GLY A 232 5.08 19.55 -0.22
CA GLY A 232 5.09 19.20 1.20
C GLY A 232 4.40 17.84 1.42
N ILE A 233 4.61 17.28 2.60
CA ILE A 233 4.03 16.00 3.02
C ILE A 233 2.81 16.27 3.89
N TYR A 234 1.65 15.82 3.43
CA TYR A 234 0.38 15.92 4.15
C TYR A 234 -0.05 14.53 4.62
N ALA A 235 -0.10 14.33 5.93
CA ALA A 235 -0.46 13.06 6.55
C ALA A 235 -1.87 13.14 7.16
N TYR A 236 -2.77 12.32 6.67
CA TYR A 236 -4.06 12.04 7.31
C TYR A 236 -3.88 10.88 8.27
N VAL A 237 -4.17 11.09 9.54
CA VAL A 237 -3.93 10.10 10.59
C VAL A 237 -5.22 9.82 11.36
N THR A 238 -5.64 8.57 11.36
CA THR A 238 -6.72 8.06 12.20
C THR A 238 -6.10 7.41 13.43
N VAL A 239 -6.47 7.85 14.61
CA VAL A 239 -6.00 7.28 15.88
C VAL A 239 -6.90 6.12 16.33
N LYS A 240 -6.36 5.28 17.21
CA LYS A 240 -7.14 4.19 17.83
C LYS A 240 -8.22 4.76 18.76
N GLU A 241 -9.24 3.96 19.02
CA GLU A 241 -10.30 4.30 19.96
C GLU A 241 -9.72 4.61 21.36
N GLY A 242 -10.24 5.66 21.98
CA GLY A 242 -9.78 6.13 23.30
C GLY A 242 -8.50 6.96 23.28
N VAL A 243 -7.85 7.15 22.15
CA VAL A 243 -6.66 8.00 22.03
C VAL A 243 -7.07 9.46 21.81
N THR A 244 -6.55 10.35 22.66
CA THR A 244 -6.75 11.80 22.51
C THR A 244 -5.70 12.40 21.57
N THR A 245 -6.13 13.10 20.54
CA THR A 245 -5.26 13.83 19.63
C THR A 245 -4.81 15.14 20.25
N ASN A 246 -3.50 15.38 20.25
CA ASN A 246 -2.88 16.59 20.82
C ASN A 246 -1.50 16.86 20.17
N ASP A 247 -0.89 17.97 20.55
CA ASP A 247 0.44 18.36 20.03
C ASP A 247 1.57 17.46 20.50
N VAL A 248 1.43 16.76 21.62
CA VAL A 248 2.43 15.79 22.10
C VAL A 248 2.45 14.60 21.13
N LEU A 249 1.31 13.99 20.87
CA LEU A 249 1.20 12.89 19.91
C LEU A 249 1.66 13.32 18.51
N LYS A 250 1.33 14.55 18.08
CA LYS A 250 1.81 15.08 16.80
C LYS A 250 3.34 15.12 16.72
N LYS A 251 4.01 15.58 17.78
CA LYS A 251 5.48 15.61 17.86
C LYS A 251 6.08 14.20 17.87
N GLU A 252 5.46 13.26 18.57
CA GLU A 252 5.88 11.86 18.60
C GLU A 252 5.82 11.24 17.20
N LEU A 253 4.72 11.44 16.46
CA LEU A 253 4.57 10.93 15.10
C LEU A 253 5.64 11.50 14.17
N ILE A 254 5.88 12.80 14.21
CA ILE A 254 6.94 13.46 13.45
C ILE A 254 8.30 12.85 13.81
N SER A 255 8.61 12.70 15.10
CA SER A 255 9.87 12.09 15.55
C SER A 255 10.03 10.65 15.08
N THR A 256 8.94 9.87 15.03
CA THR A 256 8.98 8.50 14.52
C THR A 256 9.37 8.48 13.04
N VAL A 257 8.74 9.32 12.22
CA VAL A 257 9.08 9.43 10.79
C VAL A 257 10.53 9.88 10.59
N GLU A 258 10.98 10.89 11.37
CA GLU A 258 12.36 11.38 11.29
C GLU A 258 13.40 10.31 11.66
N LYS A 259 13.10 9.46 12.63
CA LYS A 259 13.99 8.36 13.04
C LYS A 259 14.05 7.23 12.02
N MET A 260 12.93 6.90 11.40
CA MET A 260 12.84 5.76 10.50
C MET A 260 13.31 6.08 9.08
N ILE A 261 13.01 7.28 8.58
CA ILE A 261 13.27 7.65 7.18
C ILE A 261 14.29 8.82 7.10
N GLY A 262 14.17 9.78 8.01
CA GLY A 262 15.01 10.96 8.02
C GLY A 262 14.19 12.26 8.01
N LYS A 263 14.88 13.37 8.32
CA LYS A 263 14.23 14.69 8.44
C LYS A 263 13.55 15.18 7.16
N ILE A 264 14.00 14.72 6.01
CA ILE A 264 13.41 15.09 4.71
C ILE A 264 11.97 14.56 4.55
N ALA A 265 11.64 13.46 5.20
CA ALA A 265 10.33 12.82 5.16
C ALA A 265 9.35 13.35 6.23
N ARG A 266 9.75 14.34 6.99
CA ARG A 266 8.93 14.95 8.05
C ARG A 266 7.62 15.47 7.48
N PRO A 267 6.44 15.02 8.00
CA PRO A 267 5.16 15.59 7.62
C PRO A 267 5.06 17.08 7.96
N ASP A 268 4.69 17.90 6.98
CA ASP A 268 4.41 19.32 7.17
C ASP A 268 3.07 19.53 7.87
N VAL A 269 2.13 18.67 7.54
CA VAL A 269 0.78 18.69 8.13
C VAL A 269 0.42 17.29 8.62
N ILE A 270 -0.06 17.20 9.87
CA ILE A 270 -0.78 16.04 10.38
C ILE A 270 -2.23 16.47 10.56
N HIS A 271 -3.11 15.84 9.79
CA HIS A 271 -4.55 16.04 9.83
C HIS A 271 -5.19 14.85 10.56
N TRP A 272 -5.77 15.10 11.70
CA TRP A 272 -6.49 14.09 12.46
C TRP A 272 -7.78 13.73 11.72
N ALA A 273 -7.80 12.56 11.11
CA ALA A 273 -8.91 12.11 10.29
C ALA A 273 -9.83 11.18 11.09
N PRO A 274 -11.15 11.36 11.06
CA PRO A 274 -12.09 10.42 11.69
C PRO A 274 -12.11 9.07 10.98
N GLY A 275 -11.66 9.03 9.74
CA GLY A 275 -11.49 7.88 8.89
C GLY A 275 -10.87 8.28 7.57
N LEU A 276 -10.49 7.31 6.73
CA LEU A 276 -9.94 7.53 5.40
C LEU A 276 -10.97 7.20 4.32
N PRO A 277 -11.07 7.98 3.22
CA PRO A 277 -11.96 7.67 2.11
C PRO A 277 -11.48 6.41 1.42
N LYS A 278 -12.27 5.35 1.50
CA LYS A 278 -11.96 4.02 0.95
C LYS A 278 -13.05 3.57 -0.01
N THR A 279 -12.64 2.81 -1.01
CA THR A 279 -13.59 2.03 -1.80
C THR A 279 -14.21 0.91 -0.96
N ARG A 280 -15.29 0.30 -1.44
CA ARG A 280 -15.91 -0.87 -0.79
C ARG A 280 -14.92 -2.05 -0.64
N SER A 281 -13.91 -2.14 -1.47
CA SER A 281 -12.83 -3.14 -1.36
C SER A 281 -11.72 -2.75 -0.37
N GLY A 282 -11.82 -1.60 0.31
CA GLY A 282 -10.86 -1.13 1.32
C GLY A 282 -9.69 -0.30 0.79
N LYS A 283 -9.61 -0.06 -0.54
CA LYS A 283 -8.55 0.76 -1.15
C LYS A 283 -8.74 2.23 -0.82
N ILE A 284 -7.70 2.88 -0.29
CA ILE A 284 -7.69 4.33 0.01
C ILE A 284 -7.71 5.13 -1.29
N MET A 285 -8.61 6.11 -1.36
CA MET A 285 -8.77 6.99 -2.52
C MET A 285 -7.87 8.23 -2.38
N ARG A 286 -6.54 8.05 -2.53
CA ARG A 286 -5.53 9.12 -2.38
C ARG A 286 -5.78 10.32 -3.29
N ARG A 287 -6.39 10.12 -4.44
CA ARG A 287 -6.78 11.21 -5.34
C ARG A 287 -7.68 12.24 -4.66
N ILE A 288 -8.64 11.79 -3.85
CA ILE A 288 -9.54 12.67 -3.08
C ILE A 288 -8.74 13.39 -1.99
N LEU A 289 -7.92 12.65 -1.24
CA LEU A 289 -7.08 13.20 -0.17
C LEU A 289 -6.12 14.27 -0.69
N ARG A 290 -5.52 14.05 -1.87
CA ARG A 290 -4.61 15.02 -2.50
C ARG A 290 -5.32 16.32 -2.84
N LYS A 291 -6.51 16.25 -3.42
CA LYS A 291 -7.33 17.45 -3.71
C LYS A 291 -7.68 18.22 -2.43
N ILE A 292 -8.13 17.54 -1.40
CA ILE A 292 -8.44 18.17 -0.11
C ILE A 292 -7.18 18.82 0.49
N ALA A 293 -6.03 18.14 0.46
CA ALA A 293 -4.76 18.68 0.96
C ALA A 293 -4.36 19.98 0.23
N SER A 294 -4.59 20.03 -1.09
CA SER A 294 -4.33 21.19 -1.94
C SER A 294 -5.39 22.30 -1.84
N GLY A 295 -6.45 22.12 -1.04
CA GLY A 295 -7.54 23.10 -0.91
C GLY A 295 -8.56 23.06 -2.06
N GLU A 296 -8.54 22.00 -2.86
CA GLU A 296 -9.51 21.78 -3.95
C GLU A 296 -10.68 20.96 -3.43
N PHE A 297 -11.82 21.58 -3.21
CA PHE A 297 -13.00 20.94 -2.62
C PHE A 297 -14.07 20.55 -3.64
N GLU A 298 -13.92 21.01 -4.89
CA GLU A 298 -14.82 20.71 -6.00
C GLU A 298 -14.16 19.72 -6.99
N GLY A 299 -14.98 19.09 -7.81
CA GLY A 299 -14.46 18.19 -8.84
C GLY A 299 -13.65 17.01 -8.29
N LEU A 300 -14.03 16.47 -7.13
CA LEU A 300 -13.33 15.34 -6.50
C LEU A 300 -13.35 14.04 -7.33
N GLY A 301 -14.08 14.07 -8.47
CA GLY A 301 -14.25 12.95 -9.39
C GLY A 301 -15.26 11.93 -8.87
N ASP A 302 -15.24 10.73 -9.47
CA ASP A 302 -16.21 9.70 -9.10
C ASP A 302 -16.02 9.25 -7.64
N THR A 303 -17.06 9.44 -6.84
CA THR A 303 -17.15 9.04 -5.42
C THR A 303 -18.15 7.90 -5.20
N SER A 304 -18.76 7.36 -6.27
CA SER A 304 -19.81 6.33 -6.18
C SER A 304 -19.32 5.01 -5.59
N THR A 305 -18.01 4.78 -5.64
CA THR A 305 -17.35 3.57 -5.12
C THR A 305 -16.95 3.68 -3.64
N LEU A 306 -17.13 4.85 -3.02
CA LEU A 306 -16.82 5.03 -1.59
C LEU A 306 -17.69 4.15 -0.71
N ALA A 307 -17.07 3.53 0.28
CA ALA A 307 -17.76 2.78 1.32
C ALA A 307 -18.58 3.71 2.24
N ASP A 308 -17.99 4.86 2.60
CA ASP A 308 -18.63 5.92 3.40
C ASP A 308 -18.29 7.30 2.82
N PRO A 309 -19.22 7.92 2.07
CA PRO A 309 -19.02 9.25 1.53
C PRO A 309 -18.96 10.38 2.59
N SER A 310 -19.49 10.15 3.80
CA SER A 310 -19.51 11.17 4.86
C SER A 310 -18.12 11.55 5.36
N VAL A 311 -17.17 10.61 5.25
CA VAL A 311 -15.76 10.84 5.62
C VAL A 311 -15.15 11.97 4.81
N VAL A 312 -15.46 12.05 3.51
CA VAL A 312 -14.93 13.11 2.62
C VAL A 312 -15.41 14.47 3.08
N GLN A 313 -16.70 14.60 3.41
CA GLN A 313 -17.27 15.86 3.87
C GLN A 313 -16.62 16.34 5.17
N LYS A 314 -16.41 15.46 6.13
CA LYS A 314 -15.74 15.76 7.40
C LYS A 314 -14.30 16.24 7.18
N LEU A 315 -13.53 15.57 6.30
CA LEU A 315 -12.17 15.98 5.98
C LEU A 315 -12.11 17.37 5.35
N ILE A 316 -13.07 17.72 4.49
CA ILE A 316 -13.18 19.06 3.90
C ILE A 316 -13.49 20.12 4.97
N GLU A 317 -14.44 19.84 5.86
CA GLU A 317 -14.81 20.75 6.94
C GLU A 317 -13.63 21.02 7.88
N ASP A 318 -12.89 19.98 8.25
CA ASP A 318 -11.73 20.10 9.10
C ASP A 318 -10.59 20.85 8.39
N LYS A 319 -10.34 20.59 7.11
CA LYS A 319 -9.35 21.34 6.34
C LYS A 319 -9.66 22.83 6.27
N LYS A 320 -10.94 23.20 6.10
CA LYS A 320 -11.36 24.62 6.09
C LYS A 320 -11.07 25.34 7.40
N LYS A 321 -11.15 24.64 8.55
CA LYS A 321 -10.82 25.19 9.87
C LYS A 321 -9.31 25.45 10.07
N PHE A 322 -8.42 24.76 9.33
CA PHE A 322 -6.98 25.05 9.41
C PHE A 322 -6.58 26.37 8.74
N HIS A 323 -7.46 26.97 7.95
CA HIS A 323 -7.22 28.22 7.23
C HIS A 323 -8.05 29.40 7.76
N SER A 324 -8.93 29.17 8.74
CA SER A 324 -9.63 30.19 9.51
C SER A 324 -8.90 30.49 10.82
#